data_9655ffbf5e8f903b81b39e3ef7c8bec3
#
_entry.id   9655ffbf5e8f903b81b39e3ef7c8bec3
#
_cell.length_a   1.000
_cell.length_b   1.000
_cell.length_c   1.000
_cell.angle_alpha   90.00
_cell.angle_beta   90.00
_cell.angle_gamma   90.00
#
_symmetry.space_group_name_H-M   'P 1'
#
loop_
_entity.id
_entity.type
_entity.pdbx_description
1 polymer ?
#
loop_
_entity_poly.entity_id
_entity_poly.type
_entity_poly.pdbx_seq_one_letter_code
_entity_poly.pdbx_strand_id
1 'polypeptide(L)'
;MSLRSLAVAAFFAVSAFADSLSLSLPAPLMELAERATARSMALDYDGALSLAKQVRAKDAGAGCVLENVVLVSRYDDLGDTLSLGRAGANLEKCTATGLWEALRKFEIGYVQNETGHSVKGAMTTRSAAKLFEESPELEARAFFAIYAYYVDNSFSWVPFKSDRRAEYLAVLDSASSASKRFWPLFLTSLVWMYYDKGDFNAGLKLSLRGLTKAPDHPVLLQIKADMLYKLRRYKEAAAIYEKSAADYLKRTGKSIRYWCAVMNLVRIYADKGDSQKAESWRKELSDPEFAKWRRWMPASLVDDLKSRDLL
;
A
#
# COMPACT_ATOMS: atom_id res chain seq x y z
N MET A 1 -32.81 31.58 -28.66
CA MET A 1 -32.55 30.42 -27.79
C MET A 1 -33.33 30.60 -26.51
N SER A 2 -34.23 29.70 -26.17
CA SER A 2 -35.10 29.81 -25.01
C SER A 2 -34.36 29.48 -23.72
N LEU A 3 -34.71 30.15 -22.60
CA LEU A 3 -34.17 29.88 -21.25
C LEU A 3 -34.27 28.39 -20.84
N ARG A 4 -35.18 27.61 -21.41
CA ARG A 4 -35.32 26.18 -21.17
C ARG A 4 -34.19 25.37 -21.78
N SER A 5 -33.60 25.77 -22.93
CA SER A 5 -32.48 25.07 -23.57
C SER A 5 -31.15 25.27 -22.81
N LEU A 6 -30.98 26.41 -22.14
CA LEU A 6 -29.82 26.67 -21.28
C LEU A 6 -29.87 25.88 -19.97
N ALA A 7 -31.06 25.71 -19.36
CA ALA A 7 -31.22 24.94 -18.14
C ALA A 7 -30.96 23.43 -18.36
N VAL A 8 -31.39 22.88 -19.50
CA VAL A 8 -31.11 21.48 -19.83
C VAL A 8 -29.63 21.23 -20.11
N ALA A 9 -28.95 22.15 -20.83
CA ALA A 9 -27.52 22.02 -21.09
C ALA A 9 -26.68 22.14 -19.79
N ALA A 10 -27.09 23.00 -18.84
CA ALA A 10 -26.43 23.12 -17.54
C ALA A 10 -26.64 21.88 -16.68
N PHE A 11 -27.83 21.24 -16.73
CA PHE A 11 -28.11 20.03 -15.97
C PHE A 11 -27.32 18.82 -16.48
N PHE A 12 -27.15 18.67 -17.82
CA PHE A 12 -26.30 17.64 -18.40
C PHE A 12 -24.82 17.88 -18.16
N ALA A 13 -24.36 19.14 -18.12
CA ALA A 13 -22.97 19.47 -17.80
C ALA A 13 -22.65 19.18 -16.33
N VAL A 14 -23.60 19.43 -15.41
CA VAL A 14 -23.41 19.15 -13.97
C VAL A 14 -23.41 17.65 -13.70
N SER A 15 -24.26 16.85 -14.36
CA SER A 15 -24.24 15.40 -14.19
C SER A 15 -22.98 14.76 -14.80
N ALA A 16 -22.52 15.20 -15.98
CA ALA A 16 -21.28 14.73 -16.57
C ALA A 16 -20.04 15.12 -15.75
N PHE A 17 -20.07 16.28 -15.07
CA PHE A 17 -18.99 16.69 -14.16
C PHE A 17 -19.01 15.90 -12.84
N ALA A 18 -20.19 15.59 -12.30
CA ALA A 18 -20.32 14.77 -11.10
C ALA A 18 -19.84 13.33 -11.33
N ASP A 19 -20.14 12.72 -12.49
CA ASP A 19 -19.65 11.39 -12.86
C ASP A 19 -18.13 11.35 -13.03
N SER A 20 -17.49 12.43 -13.43
CA SER A 20 -16.04 12.52 -13.59
C SER A 20 -15.26 12.59 -12.27
N LEU A 21 -15.92 12.95 -11.16
CA LEU A 21 -15.34 13.06 -9.83
C LEU A 21 -15.68 11.87 -8.93
N SER A 22 -16.02 10.72 -9.49
CA SER A 22 -16.41 9.52 -8.76
C SER A 22 -15.53 8.32 -9.11
N LEU A 23 -15.21 7.50 -8.09
CA LEU A 23 -14.66 6.16 -8.24
C LEU A 23 -15.78 5.10 -8.33
N SER A 24 -17.04 5.50 -8.30
CA SER A 24 -18.19 4.60 -8.36
C SER A 24 -18.21 3.84 -9.69
N LEU A 25 -18.67 2.61 -9.62
CA LEU A 25 -18.92 1.72 -10.75
C LEU A 25 -20.38 1.28 -10.72
N PRO A 26 -20.97 0.91 -11.86
CA PRO A 26 -22.25 0.18 -11.86
C PRO A 26 -22.21 -1.01 -10.90
N ALA A 27 -23.30 -1.27 -10.18
CA ALA A 27 -23.34 -2.27 -9.11
C ALA A 27 -22.71 -3.64 -9.46
N PRO A 28 -22.94 -4.22 -10.67
CA PRO A 28 -22.29 -5.48 -11.02
C PRO A 28 -20.76 -5.38 -11.15
N LEU A 29 -20.23 -4.25 -11.63
CA LEU A 29 -18.79 -4.02 -11.74
C LEU A 29 -18.17 -3.72 -10.37
N MET A 30 -18.90 -3.02 -9.52
CA MET A 30 -18.51 -2.78 -8.13
C MET A 30 -18.34 -4.10 -7.38
N GLU A 31 -19.29 -5.03 -7.50
CA GLU A 31 -19.19 -6.36 -6.90
C GLU A 31 -17.97 -7.13 -7.40
N LEU A 32 -17.67 -7.07 -8.70
CA LEU A 32 -16.46 -7.70 -9.25
C LEU A 32 -15.19 -7.10 -8.65
N ALA A 33 -15.12 -5.77 -8.50
CA ALA A 33 -13.97 -5.08 -7.90
C ALA A 33 -13.79 -5.45 -6.41
N GLU A 34 -14.87 -5.50 -5.64
CA GLU A 34 -14.86 -5.93 -4.23
C GLU A 34 -14.39 -7.38 -4.09
N ARG A 35 -14.87 -8.26 -4.94
CA ARG A 35 -14.45 -9.68 -4.99
C ARG A 35 -12.99 -9.84 -5.42
N ALA A 36 -12.50 -8.99 -6.33
CA ALA A 36 -11.09 -8.98 -6.71
C ALA A 36 -10.21 -8.64 -5.50
N THR A 37 -10.58 -7.62 -4.72
CA THR A 37 -9.88 -7.29 -3.46
C THR A 37 -9.92 -8.45 -2.48
N ALA A 38 -11.07 -9.07 -2.27
CA ALA A 38 -11.19 -10.21 -1.34
C ALA A 38 -10.30 -11.39 -1.75
N ARG A 39 -10.19 -11.69 -3.08
CA ARG A 39 -9.29 -12.74 -3.58
C ARG A 39 -7.82 -12.35 -3.43
N SER A 40 -7.46 -11.10 -3.71
CA SER A 40 -6.10 -10.59 -3.47
C SER A 40 -5.70 -10.75 -2.00
N MET A 41 -6.59 -10.39 -1.07
CA MET A 41 -6.38 -10.58 0.37
C MET A 41 -6.30 -12.05 0.80
N ALA A 42 -6.86 -12.96 0.02
CA ALA A 42 -6.69 -14.41 0.18
C ALA A 42 -5.46 -14.96 -0.56
N LEU A 43 -4.62 -14.09 -1.14
CA LEU A 43 -3.44 -14.41 -1.96
C LEU A 43 -3.77 -15.18 -3.25
N ASP A 44 -5.01 -15.13 -3.71
CA ASP A 44 -5.47 -15.65 -5.01
C ASP A 44 -5.41 -14.55 -6.06
N TYR A 45 -4.19 -14.18 -6.47
CA TYR A 45 -3.98 -13.09 -7.45
C TYR A 45 -4.46 -13.41 -8.84
N ASP A 46 -4.41 -14.67 -9.26
CA ASP A 46 -4.88 -15.07 -10.59
C ASP A 46 -6.41 -14.96 -10.66
N GLY A 47 -7.11 -15.38 -9.60
CA GLY A 47 -8.54 -15.17 -9.47
C GLY A 47 -8.91 -13.67 -9.36
N ALA A 48 -8.12 -12.87 -8.64
CA ALA A 48 -8.31 -11.42 -8.55
C ALA A 48 -8.12 -10.75 -9.92
N LEU A 49 -7.06 -11.08 -10.65
CA LEU A 49 -6.81 -10.57 -12.02
C LEU A 49 -7.91 -10.96 -13.00
N SER A 50 -8.44 -12.18 -12.90
CA SER A 50 -9.57 -12.63 -13.73
C SER A 50 -10.80 -11.75 -13.52
N LEU A 51 -11.11 -11.38 -12.26
CA LEU A 51 -12.23 -10.48 -11.94
C LEU A 51 -11.97 -9.05 -12.43
N ALA A 52 -10.76 -8.52 -12.25
CA ALA A 52 -10.39 -7.20 -12.76
C ALA A 52 -10.49 -7.12 -14.29
N LYS A 53 -10.11 -8.18 -15.01
CA LYS A 53 -10.31 -8.29 -16.47
C LYS A 53 -11.78 -8.28 -16.88
N GLN A 54 -12.68 -8.87 -16.08
CA GLN A 54 -14.12 -8.80 -16.34
C GLN A 54 -14.64 -7.36 -16.18
N VAL A 55 -14.12 -6.60 -15.19
CA VAL A 55 -14.40 -5.16 -15.13
C VAL A 55 -13.88 -4.46 -16.38
N ARG A 56 -12.63 -4.73 -16.79
CA ARG A 56 -12.01 -4.11 -17.98
C ARG A 56 -12.77 -4.35 -19.27
N ALA A 57 -13.40 -5.49 -19.42
CA ALA A 57 -14.22 -5.79 -20.58
C ALA A 57 -15.47 -4.89 -20.70
N LYS A 58 -15.88 -4.23 -19.63
CA LYS A 58 -17.05 -3.33 -19.57
C LYS A 58 -16.66 -1.87 -19.33
N ASP A 59 -15.62 -1.64 -18.56
CA ASP A 59 -15.01 -0.35 -18.28
C ASP A 59 -13.48 -0.50 -18.41
N ALA A 60 -12.96 -0.09 -19.55
CA ALA A 60 -11.55 -0.29 -19.90
C ALA A 60 -10.61 0.48 -18.94
N GLY A 61 -11.00 1.69 -18.51
CA GLY A 61 -10.22 2.53 -17.64
C GLY A 61 -10.14 1.98 -16.21
N ALA A 62 -11.30 1.81 -15.58
CA ALA A 62 -11.38 1.27 -14.22
C ALA A 62 -10.78 -0.14 -14.12
N GLY A 63 -11.10 -1.02 -15.05
CA GLY A 63 -10.59 -2.40 -15.05
C GLY A 63 -9.08 -2.46 -15.26
N CYS A 64 -8.51 -1.58 -16.10
CA CYS A 64 -7.06 -1.50 -16.26
C CYS A 64 -6.38 -1.08 -14.94
N VAL A 65 -6.90 -0.08 -14.25
CA VAL A 65 -6.37 0.35 -12.96
C VAL A 65 -6.49 -0.76 -11.92
N LEU A 66 -7.65 -1.42 -11.83
CA LEU A 66 -7.85 -2.54 -10.88
C LEU A 66 -6.92 -3.73 -11.14
N GLU A 67 -6.63 -4.08 -12.41
CA GLU A 67 -5.62 -5.10 -12.72
C GLU A 67 -4.25 -4.74 -12.15
N ASN A 68 -3.88 -3.46 -12.20
CA ASN A 68 -2.60 -2.99 -11.70
C ASN A 68 -2.56 -2.91 -10.16
N VAL A 69 -3.66 -2.54 -9.51
CA VAL A 69 -3.80 -2.65 -8.05
C VAL A 69 -3.52 -4.09 -7.60
N VAL A 70 -4.04 -5.10 -8.29
CA VAL A 70 -3.77 -6.52 -7.97
C VAL A 70 -2.30 -6.88 -8.19
N LEU A 71 -1.67 -6.41 -9.28
CA LEU A 71 -0.24 -6.68 -9.55
C LEU A 71 0.67 -6.02 -8.52
N VAL A 72 0.36 -4.78 -8.11
CA VAL A 72 1.06 -4.08 -7.03
C VAL A 72 0.88 -4.81 -5.70
N SER A 73 -0.33 -5.22 -5.36
CA SER A 73 -0.58 -6.03 -4.15
C SER A 73 0.24 -7.31 -4.12
N ARG A 74 0.34 -8.01 -5.27
CA ARG A 74 1.18 -9.23 -5.36
C ARG A 74 2.66 -8.93 -5.14
N TYR A 75 3.16 -7.79 -5.62
CA TYR A 75 4.51 -7.34 -5.30
C TYR A 75 4.65 -7.04 -3.80
N ASP A 76 3.73 -6.28 -3.22
CA ASP A 76 3.78 -5.92 -1.80
C ASP A 76 3.72 -7.13 -0.88
N ASP A 77 2.87 -8.10 -1.22
CA ASP A 77 2.64 -9.26 -0.39
C ASP A 77 3.74 -10.32 -0.51
N LEU A 78 4.25 -10.55 -1.73
CA LEU A 78 5.16 -11.65 -2.03
C LEU A 78 6.57 -11.23 -2.47
N GLY A 79 6.80 -9.96 -2.75
CA GLY A 79 8.06 -9.46 -3.32
C GLY A 79 8.23 -9.83 -4.81
N ASP A 80 7.13 -10.01 -5.54
CA ASP A 80 7.14 -10.36 -6.97
C ASP A 80 7.47 -9.14 -7.84
N THR A 81 8.76 -8.90 -8.07
CA THR A 81 9.23 -7.76 -8.89
C THR A 81 8.77 -7.82 -10.36
N LEU A 82 8.44 -9.01 -10.87
CA LEU A 82 7.89 -9.14 -12.23
C LEU A 82 6.48 -8.55 -12.29
N SER A 83 5.67 -8.74 -11.25
CA SER A 83 4.37 -8.10 -11.14
C SER A 83 4.46 -6.59 -11.07
N LEU A 84 5.42 -6.03 -10.31
CA LEU A 84 5.66 -4.58 -10.28
C LEU A 84 6.06 -4.04 -11.67
N GLY A 85 6.97 -4.71 -12.38
CA GLY A 85 7.36 -4.33 -13.74
C GLY A 85 6.19 -4.39 -14.73
N ARG A 86 5.34 -5.41 -14.63
CA ARG A 86 4.12 -5.54 -15.44
C ARG A 86 3.12 -4.44 -15.14
N ALA A 87 2.93 -4.09 -13.86
CA ALA A 87 2.06 -2.99 -13.46
C ALA A 87 2.52 -1.66 -14.08
N GLY A 88 3.81 -1.33 -13.99
CA GLY A 88 4.36 -0.13 -14.61
C GLY A 88 4.10 -0.06 -16.12
N ALA A 89 4.44 -1.14 -16.85
CA ALA A 89 4.25 -1.20 -18.29
C ALA A 89 2.77 -1.14 -18.72
N ASN A 90 1.87 -1.71 -17.92
CA ASN A 90 0.43 -1.64 -18.19
C ASN A 90 -0.12 -0.24 -17.93
N LEU A 91 0.23 0.38 -16.78
CA LEU A 91 -0.25 1.70 -16.39
C LEU A 91 0.12 2.79 -17.39
N GLU A 92 1.27 2.67 -18.07
CA GLU A 92 1.66 3.57 -19.15
C GLU A 92 0.74 3.48 -20.39
N LYS A 93 0.15 2.32 -20.61
CA LYS A 93 -0.76 2.04 -21.73
C LYS A 93 -2.23 2.21 -21.39
N CYS A 94 -2.55 2.28 -20.10
CA CYS A 94 -3.92 2.53 -19.63
C CYS A 94 -4.36 3.94 -19.98
N THR A 95 -5.61 4.07 -20.37
CA THR A 95 -6.33 5.35 -20.43
C THR A 95 -7.49 5.30 -19.46
N ALA A 96 -7.61 6.27 -18.60
CA ALA A 96 -8.71 6.41 -17.67
C ALA A 96 -9.14 7.87 -17.60
N THR A 97 -10.29 8.17 -17.01
CA THR A 97 -10.83 9.52 -16.88
C THR A 97 -11.21 9.79 -15.43
N GLY A 98 -11.39 11.05 -15.06
CA GLY A 98 -11.83 11.47 -13.73
C GLY A 98 -10.96 10.91 -12.61
N LEU A 99 -11.59 10.38 -11.57
CA LEU A 99 -10.87 9.82 -10.41
C LEU A 99 -10.17 8.49 -10.71
N TRP A 100 -10.57 7.75 -11.74
CA TRP A 100 -9.82 6.57 -12.19
C TRP A 100 -8.48 6.97 -12.81
N GLU A 101 -8.40 8.12 -13.49
CA GLU A 101 -7.12 8.68 -13.95
C GLU A 101 -6.27 9.16 -12.78
N ALA A 102 -6.88 9.72 -11.74
CA ALA A 102 -6.16 10.06 -10.50
C ALA A 102 -5.57 8.80 -9.85
N LEU A 103 -6.34 7.72 -9.74
CA LEU A 103 -5.87 6.46 -9.18
C LEU A 103 -4.76 5.84 -10.05
N ARG A 104 -4.91 5.87 -11.37
CA ARG A 104 -3.85 5.45 -12.30
C ARG A 104 -2.54 6.22 -12.06
N LYS A 105 -2.60 7.54 -11.91
CA LYS A 105 -1.41 8.35 -11.61
C LYS A 105 -0.83 8.04 -10.23
N PHE A 106 -1.69 7.78 -9.25
CA PHE A 106 -1.26 7.39 -7.90
C PHE A 106 -0.45 6.09 -7.95
N GLU A 107 -0.96 5.06 -8.66
CA GLU A 107 -0.26 3.79 -8.87
C GLU A 107 1.05 3.97 -9.66
N ILE A 108 1.07 4.81 -10.71
CA ILE A 108 2.31 5.15 -11.44
C ILE A 108 3.32 5.77 -10.49
N GLY A 109 2.91 6.69 -9.63
CA GLY A 109 3.78 7.34 -8.65
C GLY A 109 4.38 6.33 -7.68
N TYR A 110 3.57 5.37 -7.22
CA TYR A 110 4.02 4.27 -6.38
C TYR A 110 5.08 3.41 -7.10
N VAL A 111 4.79 2.91 -8.31
CA VAL A 111 5.73 2.09 -9.09
C VAL A 111 7.03 2.85 -9.35
N GLN A 112 6.97 4.15 -9.68
CA GLN A 112 8.16 4.98 -9.88
C GLN A 112 9.00 5.08 -8.61
N ASN A 113 8.38 5.22 -7.44
CA ASN A 113 9.08 5.25 -6.17
C ASN A 113 9.78 3.90 -5.89
N GLU A 114 9.08 2.79 -6.02
CA GLU A 114 9.61 1.44 -5.79
C GLU A 114 10.75 1.08 -6.77
N THR A 115 10.76 1.67 -7.96
CA THR A 115 11.81 1.45 -8.98
C THR A 115 12.96 2.47 -8.91
N GLY A 116 13.03 3.29 -7.84
CA GLY A 116 14.13 4.21 -7.58
C GLY A 116 13.98 5.60 -8.23
N HIS A 117 12.80 5.93 -8.78
CA HIS A 117 12.51 7.22 -9.40
C HIS A 117 11.69 8.12 -8.46
N SER A 118 12.12 8.25 -7.20
CA SER A 118 11.34 8.88 -6.13
C SER A 118 10.88 10.32 -6.42
N VAL A 119 11.72 11.15 -7.04
CA VAL A 119 11.34 12.54 -7.40
C VAL A 119 10.20 12.53 -8.42
N LYS A 120 10.32 11.72 -9.48
CA LYS A 120 9.28 11.57 -10.51
C LYS A 120 8.00 11.01 -9.89
N GLY A 121 8.13 9.99 -9.03
CA GLY A 121 7.03 9.40 -8.29
C GLY A 121 6.28 10.42 -7.44
N ALA A 122 6.99 11.24 -6.67
CA ALA A 122 6.39 12.30 -5.87
C ALA A 122 5.62 13.33 -6.71
N MET A 123 6.17 13.75 -7.86
CA MET A 123 5.50 14.68 -8.77
C MET A 123 4.24 14.08 -9.39
N THR A 124 4.30 12.81 -9.77
CA THR A 124 3.15 12.08 -10.34
C THR A 124 2.05 11.90 -9.28
N THR A 125 2.41 11.50 -8.06
CA THR A 125 1.47 11.38 -6.94
C THR A 125 0.84 12.74 -6.58
N ARG A 126 1.61 13.84 -6.61
CA ARG A 126 1.06 15.19 -6.41
C ARG A 126 0.00 15.55 -7.45
N SER A 127 0.23 15.17 -8.71
CA SER A 127 -0.74 15.38 -9.80
C SER A 127 -2.03 14.58 -9.56
N ALA A 128 -1.93 13.36 -9.04
CA ALA A 128 -3.09 12.55 -8.63
C ALA A 128 -3.85 13.19 -7.47
N ALA A 129 -3.12 13.63 -6.43
CA ALA A 129 -3.68 14.19 -5.22
C ALA A 129 -4.57 15.41 -5.49
N LYS A 130 -4.19 16.28 -6.44
CA LYS A 130 -5.01 17.43 -6.85
C LYS A 130 -6.39 17.04 -7.38
N LEU A 131 -6.48 15.92 -8.10
CA LEU A 131 -7.75 15.43 -8.62
C LEU A 131 -8.62 14.81 -7.49
N PHE A 132 -7.99 14.16 -6.52
CA PHE A 132 -8.69 13.61 -5.36
C PHE A 132 -9.20 14.69 -4.40
N GLU A 133 -8.48 15.81 -4.26
CA GLU A 133 -8.82 16.91 -3.35
C GLU A 133 -10.18 17.54 -3.68
N GLU A 134 -10.55 17.56 -4.95
CA GLU A 134 -11.79 18.16 -5.45
C GLU A 134 -13.03 17.27 -5.22
N SER A 135 -12.85 16.00 -4.85
CA SER A 135 -13.95 15.05 -4.72
C SER A 135 -14.47 14.95 -3.27
N PRO A 136 -15.81 14.94 -3.07
CA PRO A 136 -16.41 14.69 -1.77
C PRO A 136 -16.41 13.20 -1.37
N GLU A 137 -16.10 12.28 -2.28
CA GLU A 137 -16.13 10.84 -2.00
C GLU A 137 -15.12 10.45 -0.91
N LEU A 138 -15.54 9.58 0.01
CA LEU A 138 -14.70 9.14 1.11
C LEU A 138 -13.40 8.45 0.62
N GLU A 139 -13.50 7.61 -0.41
CA GLU A 139 -12.32 6.93 -0.97
C GLU A 139 -11.35 7.93 -1.61
N ALA A 140 -11.83 8.90 -2.39
CA ALA A 140 -11.00 9.96 -2.97
C ALA A 140 -10.32 10.81 -1.89
N ARG A 141 -11.08 11.23 -0.87
CA ARG A 141 -10.54 11.94 0.29
C ARG A 141 -9.48 11.13 1.04
N ALA A 142 -9.63 9.81 1.10
CA ALA A 142 -8.64 8.94 1.72
C ALA A 142 -7.34 8.84 0.88
N PHE A 143 -7.42 8.75 -0.44
CA PHE A 143 -6.24 8.84 -1.31
C PHE A 143 -5.54 10.20 -1.18
N PHE A 144 -6.32 11.30 -1.14
CA PHE A 144 -5.76 12.61 -0.86
C PHE A 144 -5.08 12.66 0.51
N ALA A 145 -5.72 12.12 1.55
CA ALA A 145 -5.20 12.11 2.91
C ALA A 145 -3.87 11.36 3.03
N ILE A 146 -3.66 10.27 2.27
CA ILE A 146 -2.37 9.57 2.22
C ILE A 146 -1.27 10.54 1.76
N TYR A 147 -1.47 11.22 0.64
CA TYR A 147 -0.49 12.17 0.11
C TYR A 147 -0.28 13.35 1.07
N ALA A 148 -1.36 13.99 1.50
CA ALA A 148 -1.33 15.21 2.29
C ALA A 148 -0.70 15.00 3.68
N TYR A 149 -0.90 13.84 4.31
CA TYR A 149 -0.25 13.49 5.56
C TYR A 149 1.28 13.52 5.44
N TYR A 150 1.84 12.87 4.41
CA TYR A 150 3.29 12.83 4.23
C TYR A 150 3.87 14.19 3.84
N VAL A 151 3.13 15.01 3.08
CA VAL A 151 3.51 16.40 2.82
C VAL A 151 3.53 17.20 4.12
N ASP A 152 2.50 17.11 4.96
CA ASP A 152 2.45 17.81 6.23
C ASP A 152 3.53 17.33 7.20
N ASN A 153 3.81 16.03 7.21
CA ASN A 153 4.89 15.46 8.02
C ASN A 153 6.26 15.96 7.58
N SER A 154 6.53 16.03 6.27
CA SER A 154 7.81 16.51 5.71
C SER A 154 8.06 18.00 5.97
N PHE A 155 7.00 18.80 6.09
CA PHE A 155 7.06 20.24 6.33
C PHE A 155 6.60 20.63 7.75
N SER A 156 6.60 19.70 8.70
CA SER A 156 6.17 19.95 10.09
C SER A 156 7.03 20.96 10.85
N TRP A 157 8.25 21.23 10.37
CA TRP A 157 9.18 22.21 10.91
C TRP A 157 8.92 23.65 10.44
N VAL A 158 8.03 23.85 9.43
CA VAL A 158 7.73 25.18 8.89
C VAL A 158 6.82 25.94 9.87
N PRO A 159 7.27 27.11 10.40
CA PRO A 159 6.47 27.90 11.32
C PRO A 159 5.14 28.34 10.69
N PHE A 160 4.10 28.42 11.51
CA PHE A 160 2.77 28.90 11.15
C PHE A 160 2.01 28.04 10.11
N LYS A 161 2.55 26.89 9.71
CA LYS A 161 1.83 25.93 8.85
C LYS A 161 0.77 25.22 9.70
N SER A 162 -0.47 25.19 9.21
CA SER A 162 -1.55 24.42 9.81
C SER A 162 -1.22 22.92 9.76
N ASP A 163 -1.27 22.23 10.90
CA ASP A 163 -1.10 20.78 11.01
C ASP A 163 -2.46 20.09 10.90
N ARG A 164 -2.74 19.47 9.77
CA ARG A 164 -3.99 18.75 9.51
C ARG A 164 -3.83 17.22 9.60
N ARG A 165 -2.70 16.72 10.09
CA ARG A 165 -2.43 15.27 10.15
C ARG A 165 -3.49 14.50 10.92
N ALA A 166 -4.06 15.06 11.99
CA ALA A 166 -5.14 14.43 12.75
C ALA A 166 -6.41 14.23 11.91
N GLU A 167 -6.75 15.19 11.06
CA GLU A 167 -7.88 15.10 10.13
C GLU A 167 -7.66 13.98 9.10
N TYR A 168 -6.45 13.90 8.53
CA TYR A 168 -6.11 12.85 7.55
C TYR A 168 -6.18 11.45 8.15
N LEU A 169 -5.71 11.29 9.40
CA LEU A 169 -5.82 10.01 10.11
C LEU A 169 -7.31 9.62 10.32
N ALA A 170 -8.17 10.57 10.67
CA ALA A 170 -9.60 10.30 10.86
C ALA A 170 -10.30 9.92 9.55
N VAL A 171 -9.97 10.57 8.43
CA VAL A 171 -10.47 10.21 7.10
C VAL A 171 -10.05 8.79 6.73
N LEU A 172 -8.78 8.44 6.94
CA LEU A 172 -8.26 7.10 6.63
C LEU A 172 -8.87 6.03 7.53
N ASP A 173 -9.10 6.31 8.81
CA ASP A 173 -9.77 5.37 9.71
C ASP A 173 -11.20 5.06 9.25
N SER A 174 -11.94 6.09 8.90
CA SER A 174 -13.29 5.97 8.33
C SER A 174 -13.28 5.17 7.02
N ALA A 175 -12.37 5.51 6.10
CA ALA A 175 -12.26 4.83 4.80
C ALA A 175 -11.81 3.37 4.93
N SER A 176 -10.88 3.07 5.83
CA SER A 176 -10.40 1.69 6.09
C SER A 176 -11.49 0.78 6.68
N SER A 177 -12.53 1.38 7.27
CA SER A 177 -13.68 0.65 7.81
C SER A 177 -14.79 0.49 6.79
N ALA A 178 -15.09 1.54 6.01
CA ALA A 178 -16.25 1.63 5.12
C ALA A 178 -15.97 1.12 3.70
N SER A 179 -14.76 1.34 3.15
CA SER A 179 -14.43 0.87 1.80
C SER A 179 -14.33 -0.65 1.78
N LYS A 180 -14.94 -1.29 0.78
CA LYS A 180 -14.81 -2.72 0.54
C LYS A 180 -13.67 -3.04 -0.43
N ARG A 181 -13.34 -2.10 -1.32
CA ARG A 181 -12.30 -2.25 -2.36
C ARG A 181 -10.91 -1.89 -1.86
N PHE A 182 -10.77 -0.75 -1.19
CA PHE A 182 -9.48 -0.15 -0.86
C PHE A 182 -9.15 -0.18 0.64
N TRP A 183 -9.98 -0.88 1.46
CA TRP A 183 -9.73 -0.96 2.90
C TRP A 183 -8.33 -1.45 3.26
N PRO A 184 -7.70 -2.42 2.53
CA PRO A 184 -6.37 -2.86 2.88
C PRO A 184 -5.34 -1.74 2.75
N LEU A 185 -5.36 -1.01 1.63
CA LEU A 185 -4.47 0.12 1.37
C LEU A 185 -4.67 1.23 2.42
N PHE A 186 -5.91 1.62 2.69
CA PHE A 186 -6.19 2.68 3.68
C PHE A 186 -5.78 2.26 5.09
N LEU A 187 -6.01 0.99 5.46
CA LEU A 187 -5.61 0.46 6.76
C LEU A 187 -4.09 0.41 6.90
N THR A 188 -3.37 -0.12 5.92
CA THR A 188 -1.91 -0.22 5.97
C THR A 188 -1.26 1.17 5.99
N SER A 189 -1.75 2.11 5.17
CA SER A 189 -1.29 3.51 5.19
C SER A 189 -1.50 4.15 6.57
N LEU A 190 -2.68 3.96 7.16
CA LEU A 190 -3.00 4.48 8.49
C LEU A 190 -2.07 3.90 9.57
N VAL A 191 -1.77 2.60 9.50
CA VAL A 191 -0.84 1.97 10.45
C VAL A 191 0.56 2.55 10.34
N TRP A 192 1.07 2.75 9.12
CA TRP A 192 2.39 3.36 8.91
C TRP A 192 2.45 4.81 9.39
N MET A 193 1.36 5.58 9.26
CA MET A 193 1.29 6.93 9.81
C MET A 193 1.34 6.94 11.34
N TYR A 194 0.71 5.99 12.02
CA TYR A 194 0.86 5.83 13.47
C TYR A 194 2.26 5.34 13.86
N TYR A 195 2.89 4.50 13.03
CA TYR A 195 4.30 4.13 13.22
C TYR A 195 5.22 5.37 13.17
N ASP A 196 5.05 6.23 12.18
CA ASP A 196 5.84 7.48 12.03
C ASP A 196 5.62 8.44 13.20
N LYS A 197 4.40 8.46 13.77
CA LYS A 197 4.11 9.21 15.00
C LYS A 197 4.70 8.61 16.29
N GLY A 198 5.21 7.38 16.22
CA GLY A 198 5.65 6.64 17.41
C GLY A 198 4.52 6.04 18.24
N ASP A 199 3.27 6.09 17.77
CA ASP A 199 2.12 5.48 18.46
C ASP A 199 1.95 4.01 18.02
N PHE A 200 2.87 3.18 18.47
CA PHE A 200 2.92 1.77 18.12
C PHE A 200 1.75 0.96 18.70
N ASN A 201 1.13 1.43 19.80
CA ASN A 201 -0.07 0.78 20.34
C ASN A 201 -1.29 0.96 19.42
N ALA A 202 -1.50 2.18 18.89
CA ALA A 202 -2.54 2.41 17.91
C ALA A 202 -2.28 1.60 16.63
N GLY A 203 -1.04 1.58 16.13
CA GLY A 203 -0.64 0.78 14.99
C GLY A 203 -0.89 -0.72 15.20
N LEU A 204 -0.57 -1.26 16.38
CA LEU A 204 -0.84 -2.66 16.73
C LEU A 204 -2.34 -2.97 16.74
N LYS A 205 -3.16 -2.10 17.34
CA LYS A 205 -4.63 -2.25 17.36
C LYS A 205 -5.21 -2.30 15.94
N LEU A 206 -4.73 -1.44 15.07
CA LEU A 206 -5.16 -1.38 13.67
C LEU A 206 -4.73 -2.62 12.88
N SER A 207 -3.50 -3.09 13.06
CA SER A 207 -3.03 -4.33 12.41
C SER A 207 -3.86 -5.54 12.85
N LEU A 208 -4.23 -5.63 14.13
CA LEU A 208 -5.13 -6.68 14.64
C LEU A 208 -6.52 -6.57 14.00
N ARG A 209 -7.06 -5.35 13.81
CA ARG A 209 -8.32 -5.14 13.07
C ARG A 209 -8.23 -5.67 11.64
N GLY A 210 -7.13 -5.44 10.95
CA GLY A 210 -6.91 -6.01 9.61
C GLY A 210 -6.88 -7.54 9.63
N LEU A 211 -6.18 -8.11 10.60
CA LEU A 211 -6.06 -9.56 10.77
C LEU A 211 -7.38 -10.24 11.13
N THR A 212 -8.39 -9.55 11.66
CA THR A 212 -9.74 -10.14 11.81
C THR A 212 -10.42 -10.38 10.45
N LYS A 213 -10.08 -9.60 9.42
CA LYS A 213 -10.60 -9.74 8.05
C LYS A 213 -9.75 -10.70 7.20
N ALA A 214 -8.43 -10.74 7.44
CA ALA A 214 -7.47 -11.55 6.69
C ALA A 214 -6.39 -12.10 7.64
N PRO A 215 -6.68 -13.20 8.39
CA PRO A 215 -5.85 -13.66 9.51
C PRO A 215 -4.41 -14.04 9.15
N ASP A 216 -4.20 -14.58 7.95
CA ASP A 216 -2.88 -15.06 7.49
C ASP A 216 -2.25 -14.15 6.43
N HIS A 217 -2.74 -12.91 6.31
CA HIS A 217 -2.21 -11.99 5.31
C HIS A 217 -0.78 -11.54 5.65
N PRO A 218 0.21 -11.77 4.77
CA PRO A 218 1.63 -11.63 5.12
C PRO A 218 2.01 -10.21 5.50
N VAL A 219 1.52 -9.19 4.78
CA VAL A 219 1.82 -7.79 5.10
C VAL A 219 1.21 -7.37 6.43
N LEU A 220 -0.02 -7.79 6.75
CA LEU A 220 -0.64 -7.47 8.04
C LEU A 220 0.08 -8.15 9.21
N LEU A 221 0.57 -9.38 9.01
CA LEU A 221 1.41 -10.08 9.98
C LEU A 221 2.76 -9.37 10.17
N GLN A 222 3.40 -8.95 9.07
CA GLN A 222 4.65 -8.18 9.13
C GLN A 222 4.45 -6.87 9.90
N ILE A 223 3.43 -6.08 9.56
CA ILE A 223 3.10 -4.83 10.25
C ILE A 223 2.88 -5.06 11.76
N LYS A 224 2.13 -6.11 12.11
CA LYS A 224 1.96 -6.50 13.52
C LYS A 224 3.30 -6.79 14.19
N ALA A 225 4.19 -7.52 13.54
CA ALA A 225 5.51 -7.84 14.08
C ALA A 225 6.37 -6.59 14.24
N ASP A 226 6.32 -5.63 13.31
CA ASP A 226 7.01 -4.34 13.41
C ASP A 226 6.51 -3.53 14.62
N MET A 227 5.19 -3.47 14.86
CA MET A 227 4.63 -2.79 16.03
C MET A 227 5.07 -3.48 17.32
N LEU A 228 5.03 -4.81 17.38
CA LEU A 228 5.49 -5.59 18.54
C LEU A 228 6.97 -5.37 18.83
N TYR A 229 7.80 -5.31 17.79
CA TYR A 229 9.23 -5.00 17.93
C TYR A 229 9.44 -3.61 18.54
N LYS A 230 8.76 -2.58 18.04
CA LYS A 230 8.84 -1.21 18.57
C LYS A 230 8.35 -1.12 20.02
N LEU A 231 7.38 -1.95 20.39
CA LEU A 231 6.90 -2.10 21.78
C LEU A 231 7.82 -2.98 22.65
N ARG A 232 8.99 -3.41 22.15
CA ARG A 232 9.95 -4.33 22.80
C ARG A 232 9.37 -5.70 23.16
N ARG A 233 8.26 -6.10 22.50
CA ARG A 233 7.67 -7.44 22.63
C ARG A 233 8.39 -8.42 21.71
N TYR A 234 9.71 -8.52 21.89
CA TYR A 234 10.64 -9.21 20.97
C TYR A 234 10.30 -10.69 20.75
N LYS A 235 9.86 -11.41 21.79
CA LYS A 235 9.49 -12.81 21.65
C LYS A 235 8.33 -13.01 20.67
N GLU A 236 7.32 -12.15 20.74
CA GLU A 236 6.15 -12.22 19.88
C GLU A 236 6.46 -11.78 18.46
N ALA A 237 7.24 -10.71 18.31
CA ALA A 237 7.71 -10.25 17.00
C ALA A 237 8.54 -11.34 16.28
N ALA A 238 9.51 -11.94 16.98
CA ALA A 238 10.34 -13.01 16.43
C ALA A 238 9.51 -14.20 15.95
N ALA A 239 8.55 -14.66 16.75
CA ALA A 239 7.68 -15.80 16.38
C ALA A 239 6.90 -15.54 15.08
N ILE A 240 6.44 -14.30 14.88
CA ILE A 240 5.76 -13.93 13.62
C ILE A 240 6.74 -13.93 12.46
N TYR A 241 7.93 -13.33 12.62
CA TYR A 241 8.92 -13.29 11.55
C TYR A 241 9.50 -14.67 11.21
N GLU A 242 9.71 -15.57 12.20
CA GLU A 242 10.12 -16.95 11.96
C GLU A 242 9.08 -17.70 11.11
N LYS A 243 7.79 -17.57 11.45
CA LYS A 243 6.70 -18.12 10.63
C LYS A 243 6.69 -17.52 9.24
N SER A 244 6.80 -16.19 9.14
CA SER A 244 6.79 -15.47 7.85
C SER A 244 7.95 -15.90 6.96
N ALA A 245 9.18 -16.03 7.50
CA ALA A 245 10.32 -16.51 6.74
C ALA A 245 10.08 -17.91 6.17
N ALA A 246 9.56 -18.84 7.00
CA ALA A 246 9.24 -20.21 6.56
C ALA A 246 8.15 -20.22 5.47
N ASP A 247 7.09 -19.38 5.63
CA ASP A 247 6.00 -19.29 4.68
C ASP A 247 6.46 -18.70 3.34
N TYR A 248 7.30 -17.64 3.37
CA TYR A 248 7.89 -17.07 2.14
C TYR A 248 8.83 -18.05 1.44
N LEU A 249 9.70 -18.72 2.20
CA LEU A 249 10.59 -19.72 1.63
C LEU A 249 9.82 -20.81 0.87
N LYS A 250 8.70 -21.26 1.43
CA LYS A 250 7.84 -22.27 0.82
C LYS A 250 7.07 -21.74 -0.41
N ARG A 251 6.62 -20.48 -0.41
CA ARG A 251 5.75 -19.92 -1.45
C ARG A 251 6.53 -19.30 -2.60
N THR A 252 7.61 -18.60 -2.30
CA THR A 252 8.32 -17.73 -3.24
C THR A 252 9.84 -17.96 -3.25
N GLY A 253 10.32 -18.91 -2.44
CA GLY A 253 11.76 -19.09 -2.24
C GLY A 253 12.36 -17.91 -1.47
N LYS A 254 13.65 -17.67 -1.71
CA LYS A 254 14.42 -16.57 -1.09
C LYS A 254 14.13 -15.21 -1.76
N SER A 255 12.86 -14.80 -1.70
CA SER A 255 12.37 -13.53 -2.26
C SER A 255 12.75 -12.32 -1.39
N ILE A 256 12.42 -11.11 -1.86
CA ILE A 256 12.57 -9.85 -1.09
C ILE A 256 11.93 -10.00 0.30
N ARG A 257 10.74 -10.56 0.40
CA ARG A 257 10.01 -10.66 1.67
C ARG A 257 10.67 -11.67 2.62
N TYR A 258 11.20 -12.76 2.10
CA TYR A 258 12.04 -13.69 2.88
C TYR A 258 13.24 -12.95 3.50
N TRP A 259 13.99 -12.21 2.71
CA TRP A 259 15.17 -11.50 3.20
C TRP A 259 14.83 -10.39 4.19
N CYS A 260 13.72 -9.67 3.96
CA CYS A 260 13.23 -8.71 4.96
C CYS A 260 12.92 -9.39 6.30
N ALA A 261 12.31 -10.57 6.27
CA ALA A 261 12.02 -11.32 7.50
C ALA A 261 13.31 -11.76 8.21
N VAL A 262 14.29 -12.30 7.47
CA VAL A 262 15.61 -12.69 8.00
C VAL A 262 16.33 -11.51 8.65
N MET A 263 16.40 -10.35 7.97
CA MET A 263 17.04 -9.14 8.49
C MET A 263 16.37 -8.66 9.80
N ASN A 264 15.05 -8.71 9.86
CA ASN A 264 14.30 -8.37 11.08
C ASN A 264 14.58 -9.36 12.21
N LEU A 265 14.73 -10.66 11.93
CA LEU A 265 15.09 -11.66 12.93
C LEU A 265 16.49 -11.42 13.49
N VAL A 266 17.47 -11.10 12.65
CA VAL A 266 18.82 -10.70 13.10
C VAL A 266 18.72 -9.54 14.08
N ARG A 267 18.00 -8.47 13.68
CA ARG A 267 17.80 -7.27 14.51
C ARG A 267 17.12 -7.59 15.85
N ILE A 268 16.02 -8.33 15.80
CA ILE A 268 15.21 -8.66 16.99
C ILE A 268 16.00 -9.50 17.99
N TYR A 269 16.73 -10.52 17.51
CA TYR A 269 17.51 -11.38 18.39
C TYR A 269 18.72 -10.66 18.96
N ALA A 270 19.36 -9.77 18.20
CA ALA A 270 20.41 -8.90 18.73
C ALA A 270 19.89 -7.98 19.85
N ASP A 271 18.74 -7.33 19.64
CA ASP A 271 18.13 -6.46 20.66
C ASP A 271 17.63 -7.21 21.89
N LYS A 272 17.23 -8.47 21.71
CA LYS A 272 16.86 -9.35 22.81
C LYS A 272 18.06 -9.86 23.64
N GLY A 273 19.28 -9.71 23.12
CA GLY A 273 20.49 -10.25 23.71
C GLY A 273 20.71 -11.75 23.45
N ASP A 274 20.00 -12.34 22.50
CA ASP A 274 20.14 -13.74 22.07
C ASP A 274 21.14 -13.84 20.92
N SER A 275 22.43 -13.70 21.27
CA SER A 275 23.52 -13.65 20.28
C SER A 275 23.62 -14.92 19.45
N GLN A 276 23.27 -16.09 20.00
CA GLN A 276 23.33 -17.36 19.27
C GLN A 276 22.30 -17.38 18.13
N LYS A 277 21.08 -16.99 18.43
CA LYS A 277 20.02 -16.91 17.41
C LYS A 277 20.27 -15.79 16.40
N ALA A 278 20.75 -14.63 16.88
CA ALA A 278 21.12 -13.54 15.99
C ALA A 278 22.17 -13.99 14.97
N GLU A 279 23.23 -14.68 15.41
CA GLU A 279 24.29 -15.20 14.54
C GLU A 279 23.78 -16.31 13.61
N SER A 280 22.88 -17.17 14.08
CA SER A 280 22.27 -18.20 13.23
C SER A 280 21.51 -17.57 12.05
N TRP A 281 20.72 -16.52 12.27
CA TRP A 281 20.03 -15.80 11.19
C TRP A 281 20.96 -14.94 10.36
N ARG A 282 22.01 -14.36 10.94
CA ARG A 282 23.01 -13.59 10.23
C ARG A 282 23.74 -14.42 9.17
N LYS A 283 24.00 -15.70 9.46
CA LYS A 283 24.61 -16.65 8.48
C LYS A 283 23.78 -16.78 7.20
N GLU A 284 22.45 -16.68 7.29
CA GLU A 284 21.61 -16.66 6.08
C GLU A 284 21.94 -15.49 5.17
N LEU A 285 22.29 -14.31 5.73
CA LEU A 285 22.64 -13.11 4.94
C LEU A 285 23.97 -13.24 4.19
N SER A 286 24.78 -14.28 4.48
CA SER A 286 25.99 -14.61 3.72
C SER A 286 25.69 -15.37 2.43
N ASP A 287 24.44 -15.77 2.17
CA ASP A 287 24.04 -16.42 0.94
C ASP A 287 24.24 -15.47 -0.26
N PRO A 288 24.93 -15.89 -1.33
CA PRO A 288 25.12 -15.07 -2.53
C PRO A 288 23.82 -14.58 -3.16
N GLU A 289 22.71 -15.28 -2.94
CA GLU A 289 21.40 -14.85 -3.43
C GLU A 289 20.91 -13.56 -2.76
N PHE A 290 21.24 -13.33 -1.48
CA PHE A 290 20.92 -12.09 -0.79
C PHE A 290 21.48 -10.86 -1.49
N ALA A 291 22.68 -10.94 -2.05
CA ALA A 291 23.31 -9.83 -2.76
C ALA A 291 22.45 -9.31 -3.93
N LYS A 292 21.72 -10.20 -4.62
CA LYS A 292 20.82 -9.84 -5.72
C LYS A 292 19.63 -8.98 -5.25
N TRP A 293 19.17 -9.20 -4.02
CA TRP A 293 18.00 -8.55 -3.45
C TRP A 293 18.31 -7.33 -2.61
N ARG A 294 19.59 -7.14 -2.22
CA ARG A 294 20.02 -6.10 -1.28
C ARG A 294 19.53 -4.69 -1.67
N ARG A 295 19.51 -4.36 -2.96
CA ARG A 295 19.05 -3.06 -3.47
C ARG A 295 17.54 -2.80 -3.23
N TRP A 296 16.77 -3.85 -3.00
CA TRP A 296 15.34 -3.81 -2.75
C TRP A 296 14.99 -3.78 -1.26
N MET A 297 16.00 -3.93 -0.40
CA MET A 297 15.78 -3.92 1.04
C MET A 297 15.49 -2.50 1.52
N PRO A 298 14.65 -2.32 2.56
CA PRO A 298 14.43 -1.02 3.17
C PRO A 298 15.76 -0.41 3.64
N ALA A 299 16.09 0.79 3.14
CA ALA A 299 17.37 1.43 3.42
C ALA A 299 17.59 1.60 4.93
N SER A 300 16.56 2.00 5.68
CA SER A 300 16.64 2.16 7.13
C SER A 300 16.97 0.85 7.87
N LEU A 301 16.49 -0.30 7.39
CA LEU A 301 16.82 -1.59 7.99
C LEU A 301 18.25 -2.01 7.65
N VAL A 302 18.69 -1.76 6.41
CA VAL A 302 20.08 -2.01 5.97
C VAL A 302 21.06 -1.15 6.78
N ASP A 303 20.76 0.13 6.95
CA ASP A 303 21.62 1.07 7.67
C ASP A 303 21.67 0.75 9.17
N ASP A 304 20.53 0.36 9.77
CA ASP A 304 20.50 -0.07 11.18
C ASP A 304 21.40 -1.29 11.38
N LEU A 305 21.28 -2.35 10.56
CA LEU A 305 22.10 -3.54 10.71
C LEU A 305 23.58 -3.28 10.45
N LYS A 306 23.92 -2.45 9.47
CA LYS A 306 25.32 -2.05 9.21
C LYS A 306 25.91 -1.26 10.36
N SER A 307 25.18 -0.30 10.91
CA SER A 307 25.68 0.53 12.03
C SER A 307 26.00 -0.28 13.29
N ARG A 308 25.46 -1.49 13.36
CA ARG A 308 25.59 -2.44 14.47
C ARG A 308 26.50 -3.65 14.16
N ASP A 309 27.15 -3.64 13.01
CA ASP A 309 28.01 -4.73 12.53
C ASP A 309 27.29 -6.10 12.42
N LEU A 310 25.98 -6.04 12.04
CA LEU A 310 25.11 -7.21 11.90
C LEU A 310 24.85 -7.60 10.44
N LEU A 311 25.40 -6.84 9.46
CA LEU A 311 25.22 -7.08 8.03
C LEU A 311 26.53 -7.03 7.27
#